data_a6bd4dbcb64476b7fdef241fac8fcf5e
#
_entry.id   a6bd4dbcb64476b7fdef241fac8fcf5e
#
_cell.length_a   1.000
_cell.length_b   1.000
_cell.length_c   1.000
_cell.angle_alpha   90.00
_cell.angle_beta   90.00
_cell.angle_gamma   90.00
#
_symmetry.space_group_name_H-M   'P 1'
#
loop_
_entity.id
_entity.type
_entity.pdbx_description
1 polymer ?
#
loop_
_entity_poly.entity_id
_entity_poly.type
_entity_poly.pdbx_seq_one_letter_code
_entity_poly.pdbx_strand_id
1 'polypeptide(L)' 'MSDFIQVRVISNARKNKVKQEAQRLKVYLVAPPVEGKANRLLLKILAEYFNCRNSDLKIVRGEKSKDKLIQRKTLGV' A
#
# COMPACT_ATOMS: atom_id res chain seq x y z
N MET A 1 -16.77 7.42 5.26
CA MET A 1 -16.16 7.83 3.99
C MET A 1 -14.95 7.00 3.70
N SER A 2 -14.61 6.85 2.43
CA SER A 2 -13.44 6.10 2.00
C SER A 2 -12.59 6.94 1.09
N ASP A 3 -11.28 6.85 1.27
CA ASP A 3 -10.32 7.45 0.37
C ASP A 3 -9.70 6.37 -0.50
N PHE A 4 -9.37 6.72 -1.73
CA PHE A 4 -8.68 5.83 -2.64
C PHE A 4 -7.28 6.35 -2.89
N ILE A 5 -6.30 5.48 -2.79
CA ILE A 5 -4.90 5.85 -2.90
C ILE A 5 -4.27 4.99 -3.98
N GLN A 6 -3.67 5.64 -4.97
CA GLN A 6 -2.92 4.93 -6.00
C GLN A 6 -1.51 4.67 -5.49
N VAL A 7 -1.07 3.43 -5.62
CA VAL A 7 0.23 3.00 -5.11
C VAL A 7 0.98 2.24 -6.20
N ARG A 8 2.22 2.62 -6.41
CA ARG A 8 3.17 1.89 -7.24
C ARG A 8 4.10 1.11 -6.32
N VAL A 9 4.17 -0.20 -6.50
CA VAL A 9 4.99 -1.09 -5.66
C VAL A 9 6.27 -1.47 -6.37
N ILE A 10 7.38 -1.36 -5.66
CA ILE A 10 8.69 -1.82 -6.13
C ILE A 10 9.18 -2.89 -5.15
N SER A 11 9.22 -4.12 -5.62
CA SER A 11 9.65 -5.27 -4.82
C SER A 11 11.17 -5.42 -4.84
N ASN A 12 11.68 -6.30 -3.98
CA ASN A 12 13.11 -6.59 -3.89
C ASN A 12 13.96 -5.36 -3.60
N ALA A 13 13.41 -4.40 -2.89
CA ALA A 13 14.14 -3.21 -2.47
C ALA A 13 15.06 -3.55 -1.30
N ARG A 14 16.05 -2.70 -1.06
CA ARG A 14 16.98 -2.89 0.06
C ARG A 14 16.32 -2.60 1.39
N LYS A 15 15.34 -1.71 1.42
CA LYS A 15 14.59 -1.38 2.62
C LYS A 15 13.19 -0.94 2.24
N ASN A 16 12.29 -1.03 3.20
CA ASN A 16 10.94 -0.55 3.04
C ASN A 16 10.92 0.97 3.09
N LYS A 17 10.24 1.59 2.15
CA LYS A 17 10.20 3.05 2.08
C LYS A 17 8.94 3.49 1.35
N VAL A 18 8.34 4.58 1.82
CA VAL A 18 7.22 5.22 1.14
C VAL A 18 7.68 6.57 0.63
N LYS A 19 7.46 6.82 -0.66
CA LYS A 19 7.76 8.10 -1.28
C LYS A 19 6.49 8.68 -1.87
N GLN A 20 6.15 9.90 -1.49
CA GLN A 20 5.00 10.57 -2.05
C GLN A 20 5.35 11.21 -3.39
N GLU A 21 4.57 10.88 -4.41
CA GLU A 21 4.65 11.49 -5.73
C GLU A 21 3.39 12.31 -5.97
N ALA A 22 3.34 13.06 -7.08
CA ALA A 22 2.29 14.03 -7.32
C ALA A 22 0.86 13.44 -7.23
N GLN A 23 0.66 12.23 -7.75
CA GLN A 23 -0.68 11.64 -7.82
C GLN A 23 -0.76 10.23 -7.25
N ARG A 24 0.32 9.76 -6.65
CA ARG A 24 0.37 8.40 -6.11
C ARG A 24 1.46 8.29 -5.07
N LEU A 25 1.43 7.17 -4.33
CA LEU A 25 2.53 6.78 -3.46
C LEU A 25 3.37 5.73 -4.16
N LYS A 26 4.67 5.85 -4.02
CA LYS A 26 5.60 4.83 -4.48
C LYS A 26 6.12 4.11 -3.25
N VAL A 27 5.91 2.81 -3.19
CA VAL A 27 6.26 2.01 -2.01
C VAL A 27 7.30 0.98 -2.37
N TYR A 28 8.44 1.06 -1.70
CA TYR A 28 9.53 0.11 -1.85
C TYR A 28 9.39 -0.97 -0.79
N LEU A 29 9.43 -2.23 -1.20
CA LEU A 29 9.27 -3.37 -0.31
C LEU A 29 10.47 -4.28 -0.40
N VAL A 30 10.99 -4.72 0.75
CA VAL A 30 12.06 -5.73 0.78
C VAL A 30 11.54 -7.12 0.38
N ALA A 31 10.23 -7.32 0.39
CA ALA A 31 9.65 -8.60 0.02
C ALA A 31 9.81 -8.89 -1.47
N PRO A 32 9.93 -10.17 -1.85
CA PRO A 32 9.90 -10.54 -3.25
C PRO A 32 8.50 -10.31 -3.83
N PRO A 33 8.36 -10.23 -5.17
CA PRO A 33 7.07 -10.00 -5.81
C PRO A 33 6.18 -11.25 -5.76
N VAL A 34 6.09 -11.85 -4.59
CA VAL A 34 5.20 -12.96 -4.31
C VAL A 34 3.93 -12.38 -3.74
N GLU A 35 2.85 -12.58 -4.44
CA GLU A 35 1.55 -11.94 -4.24
C GLU A 35 1.12 -11.78 -2.78
N GLY A 36 1.05 -12.87 -2.05
CA GLY A 36 0.57 -12.82 -0.67
C GLY A 36 1.50 -12.08 0.28
N LYS A 37 2.80 -12.27 0.12
CA LYS A 37 3.79 -11.64 1.00
C LYS A 37 3.93 -10.15 0.74
N ALA A 38 4.02 -9.77 -0.54
CA ALA A 38 4.17 -8.37 -0.90
C ALA A 38 2.94 -7.55 -0.50
N ASN A 39 1.75 -8.09 -0.72
CA ASN A 39 0.53 -7.39 -0.39
C ASN A 39 0.36 -7.20 1.13
N ARG A 40 0.71 -8.19 1.93
CA ARG A 40 0.65 -8.06 3.39
C ARG A 40 1.62 -7.00 3.90
N LEU A 41 2.84 -7.02 3.39
CA LEU A 41 3.84 -6.04 3.80
C LEU A 41 3.43 -4.64 3.35
N LEU A 42 2.88 -4.52 2.14
CA LEU A 42 2.37 -3.25 1.65
C LEU A 42 1.34 -2.65 2.59
N LEU A 43 0.34 -3.43 2.98
CA LEU A 43 -0.71 -2.93 3.86
C LEU A 43 -0.16 -2.56 5.24
N LYS A 44 0.79 -3.33 5.75
CA LYS A 44 1.43 -3.01 7.03
C LYS A 44 2.17 -1.68 6.98
N ILE A 45 2.94 -1.46 5.91
CA ILE A 45 3.70 -0.23 5.75
C ILE A 45 2.78 0.97 5.56
N LEU A 46 1.73 0.81 4.76
CA LEU A 46 0.76 1.89 4.55
C LEU A 46 -0.02 2.21 5.83
N ALA A 47 -0.34 1.19 6.63
CA ALA A 47 -1.00 1.42 7.91
C ALA A 47 -0.13 2.25 8.84
N GLU A 48 1.16 1.97 8.89
CA GLU A 48 2.10 2.77 9.68
C GLU A 48 2.22 4.19 9.11
N TYR A 49 2.31 4.30 7.80
CA TYR A 49 2.44 5.60 7.13
C TYR A 49 1.24 6.51 7.38
N PHE A 50 0.03 5.95 7.32
CA PHE A 50 -1.20 6.70 7.55
C PHE A 50 -1.63 6.72 9.01
N ASN A 51 -0.91 6.01 9.87
CA ASN A 51 -1.25 5.89 11.29
C ASN A 51 -2.66 5.34 11.49
N CYS A 52 -2.94 4.23 10.81
CA CYS A 52 -4.21 3.53 10.90
C CYS A 52 -3.98 2.03 11.05
N ARG A 53 -5.06 1.26 11.14
CA ARG A 53 -4.95 -0.19 11.26
C ARG A 53 -4.90 -0.85 9.88
N ASN A 54 -4.27 -2.03 9.81
CA ASN A 54 -4.26 -2.80 8.57
C ASN A 54 -5.68 -3.07 8.07
N SER A 55 -6.62 -3.31 9.00
CA SER A 55 -8.01 -3.58 8.65
C SER A 55 -8.74 -2.38 8.05
N ASP A 56 -8.16 -1.18 8.18
CA ASP A 56 -8.72 0.02 7.56
C ASP A 56 -8.32 0.16 6.10
N LEU A 57 -7.43 -0.71 5.62
CA LEU A 57 -6.91 -0.67 4.27
C LEU A 57 -7.30 -1.93 3.50
N LYS A 58 -7.62 -1.74 2.23
CA LYS A 58 -7.99 -2.85 1.36
C LYS A 58 -7.46 -2.59 -0.05
N ILE A 59 -6.87 -3.63 -0.65
CA ILE A 59 -6.49 -3.56 -2.05
C ILE A 59 -7.74 -3.85 -2.88
N VAL A 60 -8.26 -2.85 -3.57
CA VAL A 60 -9.48 -2.99 -4.35
C VAL A 60 -9.22 -3.24 -5.82
N ARG A 61 -8.01 -3.02 -6.27
CA ARG A 61 -7.62 -3.22 -7.67
C ARG A 61 -6.13 -3.48 -7.75
N GLY A 62 -5.72 -4.34 -8.68
CA GLY A 62 -4.32 -4.58 -8.97
C GLY A 62 -3.60 -5.50 -7.98
N GLU A 63 -4.28 -6.49 -7.40
CA GLU A 63 -3.66 -7.44 -6.47
C GLU A 63 -2.40 -8.09 -7.03
N LYS A 64 -2.41 -8.37 -8.33
CA LYS A 64 -1.29 -9.03 -9.01
C LYS A 64 -0.44 -8.06 -9.84
N SER A 65 -0.68 -6.78 -9.67
CA SER A 65 -0.02 -5.74 -10.45
C SER A 65 0.91 -4.92 -9.56
N LYS A 66 1.89 -4.27 -10.19
CA LYS A 66 2.73 -3.29 -9.49
C LYS A 66 1.96 -2.02 -9.18
N ASP A 67 0.94 -1.71 -9.98
CA ASP A 67 0.05 -0.57 -9.75
C ASP A 67 -1.20 -1.05 -9.05
N LYS A 68 -1.44 -0.53 -7.86
CA LYS A 68 -2.53 -0.97 -7.00
C LYS A 68 -3.38 0.22 -6.59
N LEU A 69 -4.66 -0.05 -6.38
CA LEU A 69 -5.57 0.92 -5.80
C LEU A 69 -5.96 0.44 -4.40
N ILE A 70 -5.68 1.27 -3.43
CA ILE A 70 -5.94 0.98 -2.02
C ILE A 70 -7.12 1.81 -1.55
N GLN A 71 -8.08 1.16 -0.93
CA GLN A 71 -9.18 1.85 -0.27
C GLN A 71 -8.84 1.98 1.20
N ARG A 72 -8.93 3.19 1.71
CA ARG A 72 -8.73 3.49 3.13
C ARG A 72 -10.07 3.89 3.72
N LYS A 73 -10.49 3.16 4.74
CA LYS A 73 -11.67 3.54 5.51
C LYS A 73 -11.27 4.65 6.46
N THR A 74 -11.86 5.81 6.28
CA THR A 74 -11.76 6.85 7.29
C THR A 74 -12.93 6.66 8.24
N LEU A 75 -12.64 6.65 9.53
CA LEU A 75 -13.69 6.66 10.52
C LEU A 75 -14.45 7.96 10.33
N GLY A 76 -15.62 7.88 9.73
CA GLY A 76 -16.47 9.03 9.61
C GLY A 76 -17.00 9.40 10.99
N VAL A 77 -16.43 10.36 11.56
CA VAL A 77 -16.94 10.89 12.80
C VAL A 77 -17.76 12.11 12.49
#